data_f3af111aa29f99019825aa96f50fcd5d
#
_entry.id   f3af111aa29f99019825aa96f50fcd5d
#
_cell.length_a   1.000
_cell.length_b   1.000
_cell.length_c   1.000
_cell.angle_alpha   90.00
_cell.angle_beta   90.00
_cell.angle_gamma   90.00
#
_symmetry.space_group_name_H-M   'P 1'
#
loop_
_entity.id
_entity.type
_entity.pdbx_description
1 polymer ?
#
loop_
_entity_poly.entity_id
_entity_poly.type
_entity_poly.pdbx_seq_one_letter_code
_entity_poly.pdbx_strand_id
1 'polypeptide(L)'
;FNIVAQQDAKGNLETSMGIAEDLLQAHGDVVAIFGGNDPTALGALAAANAAGIKDCKIYGVDGSPDVKSELAKGDSLMEGTGAQSPVGIADKSVEVMYKILDGKKVKDKYPVETFLITADNVNDYGTDGWQ
;
A
#
# COMPACT_ATOMS: atom_id res chain seq x y z
N PHE A 1 16.65 -11.48 -1.22
CA PHE A 1 16.01 -10.79 -2.34
C PHE A 1 17.08 -10.08 -3.18
N ASN A 2 16.90 -10.09 -4.50
CA ASN A 2 17.71 -9.30 -5.44
C ASN A 2 16.83 -8.17 -5.97
N ILE A 3 17.14 -6.93 -5.62
CA ILE A 3 16.43 -5.75 -6.14
C ILE A 3 17.01 -5.43 -7.51
N VAL A 4 16.25 -5.63 -8.57
CA VAL A 4 16.69 -5.43 -9.96
C VAL A 4 16.50 -3.99 -10.43
N ALA A 5 15.53 -3.25 -9.86
CA ALA A 5 15.28 -1.85 -10.18
C ALA A 5 14.58 -1.13 -9.02
N GLN A 6 14.76 0.20 -8.97
CA GLN A 6 14.06 1.08 -8.04
C GLN A 6 13.85 2.44 -8.72
N GLN A 7 12.61 2.94 -8.70
CA GLN A 7 12.22 4.21 -9.30
C GLN A 7 11.30 5.01 -8.39
N ASP A 8 11.34 6.32 -8.47
CA ASP A 8 10.49 7.21 -7.69
C ASP A 8 9.22 7.59 -8.49
N ALA A 9 8.11 6.95 -8.14
CA ALA A 9 6.79 7.20 -8.75
C ALA A 9 6.02 8.37 -8.09
N LYS A 10 6.64 9.14 -7.20
CA LYS A 10 6.03 10.30 -6.50
C LYS A 10 4.75 9.97 -5.73
N GLY A 11 4.55 8.72 -5.35
CA GLY A 11 3.33 8.26 -4.69
C GLY A 11 2.08 8.31 -5.56
N ASN A 12 2.22 8.40 -6.90
CA ASN A 12 1.14 8.65 -7.84
C ASN A 12 0.88 7.44 -8.75
N LEU A 13 -0.39 7.08 -8.95
CA LEU A 13 -0.82 5.93 -9.73
C LEU A 13 -0.40 6.03 -11.20
N GLU A 14 -0.69 7.16 -11.87
CA GLU A 14 -0.42 7.33 -13.30
C GLU A 14 1.08 7.30 -13.58
N THR A 15 1.86 8.00 -12.74
CA THR A 15 3.34 7.99 -12.83
C THR A 15 3.89 6.58 -12.61
N SER A 16 3.35 5.85 -11.64
CA SER A 16 3.76 4.47 -11.36
C SER A 16 3.43 3.53 -12.51
N MET A 17 2.28 3.68 -13.15
CA MET A 17 1.90 2.85 -14.30
C MET A 17 2.93 2.95 -15.42
N GLY A 18 3.30 4.17 -15.86
CA GLY A 18 4.31 4.35 -16.91
C GLY A 18 5.69 3.80 -16.52
N ILE A 19 6.12 4.03 -15.26
CA ILE A 19 7.38 3.47 -14.75
C ILE A 19 7.33 1.93 -14.73
N ALA A 20 6.23 1.35 -14.28
CA ALA A 20 6.08 -0.11 -14.21
C ALA A 20 6.06 -0.74 -15.61
N GLU A 21 5.46 -0.10 -16.62
CA GLU A 21 5.52 -0.54 -18.02
C GLU A 21 6.98 -0.65 -18.49
N ASP A 22 7.78 0.39 -18.27
CA ASP A 22 9.21 0.40 -18.64
C ASP A 22 10.00 -0.67 -17.88
N LEU A 23 9.78 -0.82 -16.58
CA LEU A 23 10.46 -1.80 -15.73
C LEU A 23 10.10 -3.24 -16.12
N LEU A 24 8.84 -3.53 -16.41
CA LEU A 24 8.39 -4.85 -16.84
C LEU A 24 8.92 -5.23 -18.21
N GLN A 25 9.11 -4.25 -19.12
CA GLN A 25 9.78 -4.48 -20.39
C GLN A 25 11.28 -4.79 -20.21
N ALA A 26 11.95 -4.09 -19.31
CA ALA A 26 13.37 -4.28 -19.04
C ALA A 26 13.68 -5.55 -18.23
N HIS A 27 12.77 -6.00 -17.39
CA HIS A 27 12.91 -7.07 -16.41
C HIS A 27 11.71 -8.02 -16.47
N GLY A 28 11.55 -8.73 -17.59
CA GLY A 28 10.41 -9.64 -17.81
C GLY A 28 10.34 -10.84 -16.88
N ASP A 29 11.36 -11.09 -16.09
CA ASP A 29 11.48 -12.16 -15.11
C ASP A 29 11.26 -11.70 -13.65
N VAL A 30 10.82 -10.45 -13.45
CA VAL A 30 10.53 -9.94 -12.11
C VAL A 30 9.38 -10.72 -11.48
N VAL A 31 9.57 -11.17 -10.25
CA VAL A 31 8.59 -12.01 -9.52
C VAL A 31 7.78 -11.22 -8.49
N ALA A 32 8.22 -10.01 -8.14
CA ALA A 32 7.49 -9.16 -7.22
C ALA A 32 7.76 -7.66 -7.46
N ILE A 33 6.74 -6.84 -7.23
CA ILE A 33 6.82 -5.38 -7.23
C ILE A 33 6.30 -4.89 -5.88
N PHE A 34 7.02 -3.96 -5.28
CA PHE A 34 6.62 -3.29 -4.05
C PHE A 34 6.37 -1.81 -4.32
N GLY A 35 5.12 -1.38 -4.20
CA GLY A 35 4.73 0.02 -4.21
C GLY A 35 4.94 0.65 -2.84
N GLY A 36 5.58 1.82 -2.78
CA GLY A 36 5.80 2.54 -1.53
C GLY A 36 4.50 3.05 -0.87
N ASN A 37 3.41 3.05 -1.62
CA ASN A 37 2.03 3.26 -1.16
C ASN A 37 1.06 2.53 -2.09
N ASP A 38 -0.22 2.45 -1.71
CA ASP A 38 -1.25 1.76 -2.49
C ASP A 38 -1.48 2.35 -3.88
N PRO A 39 -1.51 3.68 -4.11
CA PRO A 39 -1.59 4.23 -5.46
C PRO A 39 -0.46 3.77 -6.38
N THR A 40 0.78 3.66 -5.89
CA THR A 40 1.89 3.16 -6.71
C THR A 40 1.77 1.66 -6.98
N ALA A 41 1.29 0.87 -6.03
CA ALA A 41 1.01 -0.55 -6.23
C ALA A 41 -0.10 -0.78 -7.27
N LEU A 42 -1.17 0.03 -7.23
CA LEU A 42 -2.26 -0.04 -8.22
C LEU A 42 -1.81 0.36 -9.62
N GLY A 43 -0.91 1.35 -9.74
CA GLY A 43 -0.31 1.69 -11.03
C GLY A 43 0.52 0.55 -11.62
N ALA A 44 1.32 -0.11 -10.78
CA ALA A 44 2.07 -1.29 -11.19
C ALA A 44 1.14 -2.47 -11.55
N LEU A 45 0.05 -2.65 -10.82
CA LEU A 45 -0.97 -3.65 -11.14
C LEU A 45 -1.61 -3.40 -12.51
N ALA A 46 -1.95 -2.15 -12.81
CA ALA A 46 -2.52 -1.78 -14.10
C ALA A 46 -1.55 -2.10 -15.25
N ALA A 47 -0.27 -1.74 -15.11
CA ALA A 47 0.77 -2.03 -16.09
C ALA A 47 0.97 -3.55 -16.28
N ALA A 48 1.05 -4.32 -15.19
CA ALA A 48 1.22 -5.77 -15.24
C ALA A 48 0.03 -6.45 -15.94
N ASN A 49 -1.19 -6.02 -15.63
CA ASN A 49 -2.40 -6.54 -16.28
C ASN A 49 -2.43 -6.21 -17.78
N ALA A 50 -2.08 -4.98 -18.17
CA ALA A 50 -2.00 -4.56 -19.57
C ALA A 50 -0.94 -5.36 -20.35
N ALA A 51 0.19 -5.70 -19.71
CA ALA A 51 1.23 -6.53 -20.28
C ALA A 51 0.90 -8.04 -20.28
N GLY A 52 -0.23 -8.45 -19.69
CA GLY A 52 -0.65 -9.86 -19.59
C GLY A 52 0.20 -10.72 -18.66
N ILE A 53 0.90 -10.09 -17.71
CA ILE A 53 1.72 -10.77 -16.70
C ILE A 53 0.83 -11.54 -15.73
N LYS A 54 1.23 -12.76 -15.34
CA LYS A 54 0.46 -13.65 -14.47
C LYS A 54 1.22 -14.08 -13.21
N ASP A 55 2.54 -14.04 -13.24
CA ASP A 55 3.39 -14.63 -12.21
C ASP A 55 4.16 -13.58 -11.37
N CYS A 56 3.71 -12.31 -11.38
CA CYS A 56 4.29 -11.24 -10.58
C CYS A 56 3.36 -10.89 -9.42
N LYS A 57 3.90 -10.87 -8.21
CA LYS A 57 3.17 -10.51 -6.99
C LYS A 57 3.35 -9.03 -6.67
N ILE A 58 2.27 -8.33 -6.33
CA ILE A 58 2.31 -6.89 -6.08
C ILE A 58 1.87 -6.61 -4.64
N TYR A 59 2.64 -5.74 -3.98
CA TYR A 59 2.40 -5.33 -2.60
C TYR A 59 2.35 -3.81 -2.50
N GLY A 60 1.48 -3.31 -1.62
CA GLY A 60 1.31 -1.89 -1.31
C GLY A 60 1.51 -1.56 0.15
N VAL A 61 1.30 -0.31 0.47
CA VAL A 61 1.25 0.25 1.83
C VAL A 61 0.08 1.22 1.87
N ASP A 62 -0.66 1.23 2.93
CA ASP A 62 -1.69 2.11 3.46
C ASP A 62 -2.96 1.35 3.89
N GLY A 63 -3.39 0.30 3.18
CA GLY A 63 -4.67 -0.37 3.43
C GLY A 63 -5.86 0.38 2.84
N SER A 64 -5.69 1.00 1.68
CA SER A 64 -6.73 1.79 1.02
C SER A 64 -7.94 0.95 0.59
N PRO A 65 -9.14 1.57 0.49
CA PRO A 65 -10.32 0.89 -0.03
C PRO A 65 -10.10 0.26 -1.41
N ASP A 66 -9.37 0.94 -2.29
CA ASP A 66 -9.11 0.46 -3.66
C ASP A 66 -8.27 -0.81 -3.68
N VAL A 67 -7.17 -0.87 -2.89
CA VAL A 67 -6.36 -2.09 -2.77
C VAL A 67 -7.14 -3.21 -2.08
N LYS A 68 -7.92 -2.91 -1.05
CA LYS A 68 -8.78 -3.91 -0.42
C LYS A 68 -9.82 -4.47 -1.39
N SER A 69 -10.36 -3.64 -2.28
CA SER A 69 -11.27 -4.09 -3.34
C SER A 69 -10.58 -5.01 -4.34
N GLU A 70 -9.30 -4.77 -4.66
CA GLU A 70 -8.50 -5.68 -5.49
C GLU A 70 -8.24 -7.01 -4.79
N LEU A 71 -7.84 -6.98 -3.52
CA LEU A 71 -7.60 -8.20 -2.72
C LEU A 71 -8.86 -9.07 -2.59
N ALA A 72 -10.03 -8.44 -2.44
CA ALA A 72 -11.30 -9.14 -2.31
C ALA A 72 -11.73 -9.90 -3.57
N LYS A 73 -11.16 -9.62 -4.76
CA LYS A 73 -11.42 -10.38 -5.98
C LYS A 73 -10.86 -11.81 -5.92
N GLY A 74 -9.77 -12.01 -5.19
CA GLY A 74 -9.15 -13.33 -4.99
C GLY A 74 -8.33 -13.86 -6.18
N ASP A 75 -8.34 -13.17 -7.32
CA ASP A 75 -7.61 -13.54 -8.54
C ASP A 75 -6.70 -12.40 -9.07
N SER A 76 -6.49 -11.37 -8.26
CA SER A 76 -5.60 -10.25 -8.58
C SER A 76 -4.14 -10.62 -8.37
N LEU A 77 -3.23 -9.93 -9.09
CA LEU A 77 -1.79 -9.95 -8.78
C LEU A 77 -1.45 -9.20 -7.48
N MET A 78 -2.41 -8.41 -6.95
CA MET A 78 -2.27 -7.78 -5.65
C MET A 78 -2.32 -8.84 -4.54
N GLU A 79 -1.24 -8.97 -3.77
CA GLU A 79 -1.11 -10.01 -2.73
C GLU A 79 -1.33 -9.43 -1.31
N GLY A 80 -1.07 -8.15 -1.13
CA GLY A 80 -1.27 -7.53 0.18
C GLY A 80 -0.89 -6.07 0.26
N THR A 81 -1.32 -5.45 1.36
CA THR A 81 -0.95 -4.08 1.72
C THR A 81 -0.63 -4.01 3.21
N GLY A 82 0.48 -3.33 3.54
CA GLY A 82 0.83 -2.97 4.90
C GLY A 82 -0.08 -1.85 5.39
N ALA A 83 -1.20 -2.19 5.99
CA ALA A 83 -2.23 -1.24 6.36
C ALA A 83 -1.81 -0.35 7.53
N GLN A 84 -2.16 0.91 7.47
CA GLN A 84 -2.11 1.89 8.53
C GLN A 84 -3.54 2.21 8.97
N SER A 85 -3.71 2.75 10.18
CA SER A 85 -4.99 3.29 10.63
C SER A 85 -4.97 4.83 10.63
N PRO A 86 -5.42 5.49 9.56
CA PRO A 86 -5.52 6.96 9.53
C PRO A 86 -6.40 7.49 10.66
N VAL A 87 -7.47 6.78 11.01
CA VAL A 87 -8.36 7.13 12.12
C VAL A 87 -7.62 7.03 13.45
N GLY A 88 -6.94 5.92 13.71
CA GLY A 88 -6.15 5.76 14.94
C GLY A 88 -4.98 6.75 15.05
N ILE A 89 -4.34 7.10 13.92
CA ILE A 89 -3.31 8.13 13.87
C ILE A 89 -3.89 9.50 14.20
N ALA A 90 -5.06 9.85 13.64
CA ALA A 90 -5.74 11.12 13.89
C ALA A 90 -6.17 11.24 15.36
N ASP A 91 -6.82 10.23 15.90
CA ASP A 91 -7.27 10.16 17.29
C ASP A 91 -6.08 10.33 18.25
N LYS A 92 -4.99 9.60 18.01
CA LYS A 92 -3.77 9.72 18.82
C LYS A 92 -3.15 11.09 18.72
N SER A 93 -3.14 11.70 17.54
CA SER A 93 -2.60 13.03 17.32
C SER A 93 -3.39 14.09 18.09
N VAL A 94 -4.72 14.02 18.02
CA VAL A 94 -5.61 14.94 18.76
C VAL A 94 -5.46 14.76 20.27
N GLU A 95 -5.43 13.51 20.77
CA GLU A 95 -5.19 13.23 22.19
C GLU A 95 -3.90 13.86 22.69
N VAL A 96 -2.81 13.70 21.93
CA VAL A 96 -1.50 14.24 22.29
C VAL A 96 -1.49 15.77 22.24
N MET A 97 -2.14 16.34 21.22
CA MET A 97 -2.27 17.79 21.09
C MET A 97 -2.98 18.41 22.31
N TYR A 98 -4.09 17.83 22.77
CA TYR A 98 -4.77 18.30 23.99
C TYR A 98 -3.89 18.17 25.23
N LYS A 99 -3.10 17.12 25.37
CA LYS A 99 -2.14 16.99 26.47
C LYS A 99 -1.10 18.11 26.46
N ILE A 100 -0.60 18.50 25.28
CA ILE A 100 0.34 19.62 25.13
C ILE A 100 -0.31 20.93 25.51
N LEU A 101 -1.53 21.19 25.05
CA LEU A 101 -2.29 22.42 25.39
C LEU A 101 -2.56 22.52 26.89
N ASP A 102 -2.79 21.41 27.57
CA ASP A 102 -2.96 21.32 29.02
C ASP A 102 -1.63 21.46 29.81
N GLY A 103 -0.49 21.69 29.14
CA GLY A 103 0.83 21.78 29.74
C GLY A 103 1.37 20.46 30.29
N LYS A 104 0.80 19.32 29.90
CA LYS A 104 1.25 17.98 30.29
C LYS A 104 2.50 17.56 29.51
N LYS A 105 3.38 16.79 30.16
CA LYS A 105 4.50 16.16 29.45
C LYS A 105 3.99 15.07 28.53
N VAL A 106 4.52 15.03 27.32
CA VAL A 106 4.24 14.02 26.30
C VAL A 106 5.50 13.29 25.92
N LYS A 107 5.36 12.11 25.32
CA LYS A 107 6.47 11.34 24.76
C LYS A 107 6.89 11.93 23.41
N ASP A 108 8.12 11.67 22.98
CA ASP A 108 8.62 12.10 21.67
C ASP A 108 8.01 11.32 20.51
N LYS A 109 7.53 10.10 20.78
CA LYS A 109 6.98 9.16 19.77
C LYS A 109 5.77 8.41 20.31
N TYR A 110 4.77 8.28 19.46
CA TYR A 110 3.54 7.50 19.69
C TYR A 110 3.34 6.56 18.51
N PRO A 111 3.94 5.37 18.51
CA PRO A 111 3.72 4.40 17.42
C PRO A 111 2.26 3.96 17.38
N VAL A 112 1.71 3.87 16.18
CA VAL A 112 0.42 3.24 15.89
C VAL A 112 0.73 1.95 15.15
N GLU A 113 0.06 0.87 15.53
CA GLU A 113 0.28 -0.45 14.92
C GLU A 113 -0.08 -0.44 13.44
N THR A 114 0.72 -1.18 12.68
CA THR A 114 0.43 -1.52 11.28
C THR A 114 0.18 -3.02 11.19
N PHE A 115 -0.59 -3.43 10.21
CA PHE A 115 -0.96 -4.83 10.03
C PHE A 115 -1.05 -5.17 8.55
N LEU A 116 -0.93 -6.45 8.22
CA LEU A 116 -0.99 -6.91 6.84
C LEU A 116 -2.43 -7.28 6.47
N ILE A 117 -2.94 -6.70 5.37
CA ILE A 117 -4.18 -7.12 4.74
C ILE A 117 -3.83 -7.90 3.46
N THR A 118 -4.44 -9.07 3.30
CA THR A 118 -4.31 -9.97 2.15
C THR A 118 -5.70 -10.43 1.71
N ALA A 119 -5.78 -11.22 0.64
CA ALA A 119 -7.04 -11.83 0.22
C ALA A 119 -7.69 -12.71 1.32
N ASP A 120 -6.87 -13.32 2.19
CA ASP A 120 -7.36 -14.23 3.23
C ASP A 120 -8.12 -13.52 4.36
N ASN A 121 -7.78 -12.25 4.64
CA ASN A 121 -8.34 -11.51 5.77
C ASN A 121 -9.01 -10.18 5.40
N VAL A 122 -9.04 -9.80 4.13
CA VAL A 122 -9.62 -8.52 3.69
C VAL A 122 -11.09 -8.36 4.09
N ASN A 123 -11.84 -9.45 4.17
CA ASN A 123 -13.25 -9.41 4.57
C ASN A 123 -13.47 -8.98 6.03
N ASP A 124 -12.47 -9.14 6.89
CA ASP A 124 -12.52 -8.69 8.28
C ASP A 124 -12.43 -7.17 8.40
N TYR A 125 -11.88 -6.51 7.38
CA TYR A 125 -11.65 -5.05 7.34
C TYR A 125 -12.66 -4.29 6.46
N GLY A 126 -13.39 -5.01 5.59
CA GLY A 126 -14.26 -4.38 4.58
C GLY A 126 -13.49 -3.63 3.50
N THR A 127 -14.17 -3.26 2.41
CA THR A 127 -13.55 -2.63 1.23
C THR A 127 -13.97 -1.16 1.03
N ASP A 128 -14.84 -0.62 1.86
CA ASP A 128 -15.53 0.67 1.68
C ASP A 128 -14.99 1.82 2.54
N GLY A 129 -13.98 1.58 3.36
CA GLY A 129 -13.43 2.58 4.26
C GLY A 129 -11.99 2.31 4.69
N TRP A 130 -11.48 3.15 5.58
CA TRP A 130 -10.20 3.00 6.28
C TRP A 130 -10.43 2.30 7.64
N GLN A 131 -9.36 1.69 8.20
CA GLN A 131 -9.38 1.09 9.54
C GLN A 131 -8.83 2.04 10.59
#